data_8be6fc89ceaab8336621e77f9bd22c42
#
_entry.id   8be6fc89ceaab8336621e77f9bd22c42
#
_cell.length_a   1.000
_cell.length_b   1.000
_cell.length_c   1.000
_cell.angle_alpha   90.00
_cell.angle_beta   90.00
_cell.angle_gamma   90.00
#
_symmetry.space_group_name_H-M   'P 1'
#
loop_
_entity.id
_entity.type
_entity.pdbx_description
1 polymer ?
#
loop_
_entity_poly.entity_id
_entity_poly.type
_entity_poly.pdbx_seq_one_letter_code
_entity_poly.pdbx_strand_id
1 'polypeptide(L)'
;MIYCIESSPVAVKGLINLSKKRKNIIPILGDANHPDRYSSIVPQVDMIYQDISQRNQAEIFILNIEKYLKNNQTGILMVKARSIDVSLKPKEAYDIVCSKLEKNNLKIKHK
;
A
#
# COMPACT_ATOMS: atom_id res chain seq x y z
N MET A 1 13.85 -8.92 -2.61
CA MET A 1 13.27 -8.89 -1.24
C MET A 1 11.88 -8.30 -1.28
N ILE A 2 10.94 -8.88 -0.55
CA ILE A 2 9.57 -8.42 -0.44
C ILE A 2 9.33 -8.01 1.02
N TYR A 3 9.06 -6.75 1.24
CA TYR A 3 8.78 -6.20 2.57
C TYR A 3 7.27 -6.15 2.75
N CYS A 4 6.73 -6.92 3.68
CA CYS A 4 5.29 -7.06 3.89
C CYS A 4 4.86 -6.32 5.15
N ILE A 5 4.19 -5.18 4.97
CA ILE A 5 3.68 -4.38 6.08
C ILE A 5 2.27 -4.85 6.40
N GLU A 6 2.06 -5.30 7.61
CA GLU A 6 0.76 -5.81 8.06
C GLU A 6 0.48 -5.34 9.48
N SER A 7 -0.70 -4.79 9.73
CA SER A 7 -1.09 -4.27 11.05
C SER A 7 -1.69 -5.32 11.97
N SER A 8 -2.15 -6.44 11.41
CA SER A 8 -2.76 -7.51 12.21
C SER A 8 -1.70 -8.48 12.75
N PRO A 9 -1.57 -8.63 14.10
CA PRO A 9 -0.64 -9.61 14.67
C PRO A 9 -0.92 -11.04 14.22
N VAL A 10 -2.18 -11.40 13.99
CA VAL A 10 -2.55 -12.75 13.52
C VAL A 10 -2.05 -12.96 12.09
N ALA A 11 -2.25 -11.99 11.21
CA ALA A 11 -1.77 -12.07 9.82
C ALA A 11 -0.24 -12.10 9.75
N VAL A 12 0.44 -11.34 10.62
CA VAL A 12 1.91 -11.33 10.68
C VAL A 12 2.46 -12.70 11.08
N LYS A 13 1.78 -13.43 11.97
CA LYS A 13 2.19 -14.82 12.31
C LYS A 13 2.23 -15.70 11.07
N GLY A 14 1.23 -15.60 10.21
CA GLY A 14 1.21 -16.34 8.93
C GLY A 14 2.37 -15.96 8.02
N LEU A 15 2.68 -14.67 7.93
CA LEU A 15 3.82 -14.17 7.15
C LEU A 15 5.15 -14.65 7.72
N ILE A 16 5.31 -14.68 9.04
CA ILE A 16 6.52 -15.21 9.70
C ILE A 16 6.71 -16.68 9.35
N ASN A 17 5.66 -17.47 9.39
CA ASN A 17 5.73 -18.89 9.01
C ASN A 17 6.12 -19.05 7.53
N LEU A 18 5.55 -18.23 6.65
CA LEU A 18 5.89 -18.24 5.24
C LEU A 18 7.35 -17.82 4.99
N SER A 19 7.86 -16.84 5.76
CA SER A 19 9.22 -16.34 5.62
C SER A 19 10.28 -17.40 5.99
N LYS A 20 9.94 -18.37 6.79
CA LYS A 20 10.82 -19.51 7.10
C LYS A 20 11.07 -20.37 5.87
N LYS A 21 10.10 -20.46 4.96
CA LYS A 21 10.18 -21.24 3.72
C LYS A 21 10.66 -20.38 2.55
N ARG A 22 10.31 -19.09 2.54
CA ARG A 22 10.64 -18.15 1.47
C ARG A 22 11.50 -17.02 2.03
N LYS A 23 12.81 -17.14 1.84
CA LYS A 23 13.80 -16.23 2.42
C LYS A 23 13.75 -14.81 1.87
N ASN A 24 13.05 -14.58 0.76
CA ASN A 24 12.87 -13.26 0.18
C ASN A 24 11.71 -12.46 0.80
N ILE A 25 10.98 -13.02 1.77
CA ILE A 25 9.86 -12.36 2.45
C ILE A 25 10.31 -11.85 3.82
N ILE A 26 10.11 -10.56 4.06
CA ILE A 26 10.41 -9.91 5.34
C ILE A 26 9.10 -9.37 5.91
N PRO A 27 8.53 -10.05 6.93
CA PRO A 27 7.30 -9.59 7.58
C PRO A 27 7.60 -8.44 8.53
N ILE A 28 6.73 -7.43 8.51
CA ILE A 28 6.83 -6.27 9.40
C ILE A 28 5.45 -6.01 10.01
N LEU A 29 5.36 -6.08 11.34
CA LEU A 29 4.17 -5.63 12.04
C LEU A 29 4.20 -4.11 12.12
N GLY A 30 3.30 -3.45 11.39
CA GLY A 30 3.30 -2.01 11.31
C GLY A 30 2.03 -1.46 10.68
N ASP A 31 1.86 -0.15 10.80
CA ASP A 31 0.73 0.59 10.23
C ASP A 31 1.22 1.40 9.03
N ALA A 32 0.66 1.14 7.85
CA ALA A 32 1.02 1.84 6.62
C ALA A 32 0.66 3.34 6.65
N ASN A 33 -0.17 3.80 7.60
CA ASN A 33 -0.42 5.21 7.87
C ASN A 33 0.83 5.94 8.40
N HIS A 34 1.80 5.20 8.93
CA HIS A 34 3.02 5.74 9.54
C HIS A 34 4.26 5.14 8.88
N PRO A 35 4.52 5.46 7.60
CA PRO A 35 5.62 4.84 6.85
C PRO A 35 7.01 5.14 7.42
N ASP A 36 7.17 6.22 8.16
CA ASP A 36 8.44 6.55 8.83
C ASP A 36 8.84 5.54 9.90
N ARG A 37 7.88 4.83 10.49
CA ARG A 37 8.13 3.86 11.57
C ARG A 37 8.86 2.60 11.12
N TYR A 38 8.85 2.27 9.84
CA TYR A 38 9.59 1.12 9.31
C TYR A 38 10.74 1.50 8.37
N SER A 39 11.15 2.77 8.42
CA SER A 39 12.22 3.28 7.54
C SER A 39 13.60 2.68 7.84
N SER A 40 13.82 2.17 9.04
CA SER A 40 15.08 1.48 9.37
C SER A 40 15.18 0.10 8.73
N ILE A 41 14.08 -0.47 8.25
CA ILE A 41 14.01 -1.81 7.67
C ILE A 41 13.82 -1.75 6.16
N VAL A 42 12.92 -0.88 5.68
CA VAL A 42 12.54 -0.81 4.27
C VAL A 42 13.39 0.21 3.53
N PRO A 43 14.17 -0.21 2.51
CA PRO A 43 14.90 0.71 1.64
C PRO A 43 14.00 1.27 0.54
N GLN A 44 14.59 2.02 -0.40
CA GLN A 44 13.92 2.37 -1.65
C GLN A 44 13.60 1.11 -2.43
N VAL A 45 12.39 1.02 -2.97
CA VAL A 45 11.90 -0.19 -3.64
C VAL A 45 11.53 0.07 -5.11
N ASP A 46 11.47 -1.00 -5.89
CA ASP A 46 11.16 -0.94 -7.33
C ASP A 46 9.66 -1.00 -7.59
N MET A 47 8.87 -1.48 -6.64
CA MET A 47 7.41 -1.59 -6.77
C MET A 47 6.75 -1.51 -5.40
N ILE A 48 5.58 -0.89 -5.36
CA ILE A 48 4.70 -0.92 -4.20
C ILE A 48 3.36 -1.50 -4.63
N TYR A 49 2.87 -2.47 -3.86
CA TYR A 49 1.55 -3.05 -4.01
C TYR A 49 0.76 -2.84 -2.73
N GLN A 50 -0.40 -2.21 -2.83
CA GLN A 50 -1.23 -1.94 -1.66
C GLN A 50 -2.62 -2.53 -1.83
N ASP A 51 -3.03 -3.33 -0.85
CA ASP A 51 -4.35 -3.94 -0.77
C ASP A 51 -4.82 -3.89 0.69
N ILE A 52 -5.43 -2.78 1.09
CA ILE A 52 -5.88 -2.53 2.46
C ILE A 52 -7.33 -2.06 2.49
N SER A 53 -8.00 -2.28 3.63
CA SER A 53 -9.40 -1.91 3.84
C SER A 53 -9.51 -0.67 4.73
N GLN A 54 -8.98 0.46 4.24
CA GLN A 54 -8.98 1.73 4.98
C GLN A 54 -9.72 2.79 4.17
N ARG A 55 -10.42 3.71 4.85
CA ARG A 55 -11.09 4.84 4.19
C ARG A 55 -10.10 5.73 3.46
N ASN A 56 -8.95 5.99 4.07
CA ASN A 56 -7.89 6.84 3.53
C ASN A 56 -6.85 6.06 2.73
N GLN A 57 -7.26 5.00 2.05
CA GLN A 57 -6.34 4.12 1.33
C GLN A 57 -5.54 4.83 0.24
N ALA A 58 -6.10 5.84 -0.42
CA ALA A 58 -5.38 6.63 -1.42
C ALA A 58 -4.26 7.45 -0.80
N GLU A 59 -4.53 8.11 0.32
CA GLU A 59 -3.55 8.90 1.06
C GLU A 59 -2.41 8.03 1.59
N ILE A 60 -2.73 6.85 2.11
CA ILE A 60 -1.73 5.88 2.57
C ILE A 60 -0.81 5.46 1.43
N PHE A 61 -1.40 5.17 0.27
CA PHE A 61 -0.63 4.79 -0.92
C PHE A 61 0.34 5.90 -1.34
N ILE A 62 -0.14 7.14 -1.38
CA ILE A 62 0.67 8.31 -1.74
C ILE A 62 1.84 8.49 -0.77
N LEU A 63 1.60 8.40 0.53
CA LEU A 63 2.63 8.52 1.56
C LEU A 63 3.75 7.48 1.36
N ASN A 64 3.38 6.24 1.09
CA ASN A 64 4.36 5.17 0.91
C ASN A 64 5.09 5.29 -0.41
N ILE A 65 4.42 5.71 -1.48
CA ILE A 65 5.06 5.97 -2.77
C ILE A 65 6.11 7.09 -2.64
N GLU A 66 5.76 8.20 -2.02
CA GLU A 66 6.68 9.34 -1.85
C GLU A 66 7.92 8.95 -1.05
N LYS A 67 7.75 8.07 -0.06
CA LYS A 67 8.85 7.68 0.82
C LYS A 67 9.73 6.56 0.24
N TYR A 68 9.12 5.56 -0.40
CA TYR A 68 9.83 4.32 -0.71
C TYR A 68 9.97 3.98 -2.18
N LEU A 69 9.09 4.48 -3.06
CA LEU A 69 9.17 4.10 -4.47
C LEU A 69 10.26 4.89 -5.18
N LYS A 70 11.15 4.19 -5.89
CA LYS A 70 12.15 4.83 -6.74
C LYS A 70 11.47 5.62 -7.85
N ASN A 71 12.12 6.69 -8.33
CA ASN A 71 11.60 7.51 -9.40
C ASN A 71 11.34 6.68 -10.67
N ASN A 72 10.25 7.01 -11.37
CA ASN A 72 9.82 6.36 -12.62
C ASN A 72 9.46 4.88 -12.48
N GLN A 73 9.25 4.41 -11.24
CA GLN A 73 8.76 3.05 -11.00
C GLN A 73 7.25 3.03 -10.82
N THR A 74 6.68 1.84 -10.80
CA THR A 74 5.23 1.62 -10.81
C THR A 74 4.73 1.16 -9.46
N GLY A 75 3.63 1.77 -9.01
CA GLY A 75 2.85 1.29 -7.87
C GLY A 75 1.53 0.70 -8.33
N ILE A 76 1.01 -0.23 -7.55
CA ILE A 76 -0.29 -0.87 -7.79
C ILE A 76 -1.17 -0.66 -6.56
N LEU A 77 -2.32 -0.04 -6.76
CA LEU A 77 -3.31 0.17 -5.71
C LEU A 77 -4.58 -0.63 -6.02
N MET A 78 -4.89 -1.56 -5.14
CA MET A 78 -6.17 -2.28 -5.18
C MET A 78 -7.20 -1.45 -4.41
N VAL A 79 -8.13 -0.84 -5.14
CA VAL A 79 -9.14 0.05 -4.54
C VAL A 79 -10.31 -0.77 -4.00
N LYS A 80 -10.55 -0.67 -2.70
CA LYS A 80 -11.70 -1.28 -2.03
C LYS A 80 -12.77 -0.20 -1.81
N ALA A 81 -13.66 -0.04 -2.77
CA ALA A 81 -14.65 1.02 -2.80
C ALA A 81 -15.51 1.10 -1.54
N ARG A 82 -15.95 -0.04 -1.01
CA ARG A 82 -16.78 -0.10 0.21
C ARG A 82 -16.06 0.40 1.45
N SER A 83 -14.74 0.28 1.49
CA SER A 83 -13.95 0.79 2.60
C SER A 83 -13.79 2.30 2.56
N ILE A 84 -14.02 2.92 1.39
CA ILE A 84 -13.95 4.37 1.22
C ILE A 84 -15.25 5.01 1.69
N ASP A 85 -16.36 4.60 1.09
CA ASP A 85 -17.69 5.10 1.47
C ASP A 85 -18.76 4.15 0.93
N VAL A 86 -19.54 3.53 1.83
CA VAL A 86 -20.58 2.58 1.46
C VAL A 86 -21.78 3.24 0.77
N SER A 87 -21.94 4.55 0.93
CA SER A 87 -23.01 5.32 0.30
C SER A 87 -22.76 5.64 -1.17
N LEU A 88 -21.51 5.50 -1.62
CA LEU A 88 -21.12 5.78 -3.00
C LEU A 88 -21.22 4.53 -3.86
N LYS A 89 -21.51 4.74 -5.14
CA LYS A 89 -21.35 3.68 -6.14
C LYS A 89 -19.86 3.39 -6.31
N PRO A 90 -19.46 2.14 -6.62
CA PRO A 90 -18.04 1.79 -6.79
C PRO A 90 -17.30 2.71 -7.76
N LYS A 91 -17.92 3.08 -8.89
CA LYS A 91 -17.32 4.01 -9.86
C LYS A 91 -17.01 5.37 -9.26
N GLU A 92 -17.91 5.91 -8.43
CA GLU A 92 -17.71 7.20 -7.78
C GLU A 92 -16.51 7.14 -6.82
N ALA A 93 -16.37 6.05 -6.06
CA ALA A 93 -15.23 5.86 -5.16
C ALA A 93 -13.91 5.75 -5.95
N TYR A 94 -13.91 5.03 -7.07
CA TYR A 94 -12.74 4.92 -7.94
C TYR A 94 -12.35 6.27 -8.54
N ASP A 95 -13.32 7.06 -8.96
CA ASP A 95 -13.05 8.41 -9.52
C ASP A 95 -12.44 9.33 -8.47
N ILE A 96 -12.90 9.26 -7.23
CA ILE A 96 -12.31 10.01 -6.10
C ILE A 96 -10.85 9.63 -5.90
N VAL A 97 -10.55 8.34 -5.87
CA VAL A 97 -9.18 7.84 -5.71
C VAL A 97 -8.30 8.30 -6.86
N CYS A 98 -8.75 8.14 -8.10
CA CYS A 98 -8.00 8.57 -9.29
C CYS A 98 -7.69 10.06 -9.24
N SER A 99 -8.67 10.88 -8.85
CA SER A 99 -8.49 12.32 -8.72
C SER A 99 -7.41 12.67 -7.68
N LYS A 100 -7.41 12.00 -6.54
CA LYS A 100 -6.39 12.21 -5.49
C LYS A 100 -4.99 11.82 -5.95
N LEU A 101 -4.87 10.71 -6.66
CA LEU A 101 -3.58 10.26 -7.21
C LEU A 101 -3.04 11.28 -8.21
N GLU A 102 -3.86 11.74 -9.15
CA GLU A 102 -3.46 12.69 -10.18
C GLU A 102 -3.08 14.04 -9.59
N LYS A 103 -3.79 14.52 -8.55
CA LYS A 103 -3.44 15.76 -7.83
C LYS A 103 -2.09 15.69 -7.14
N ASN A 104 -1.60 14.49 -6.84
CA ASN A 104 -0.30 14.27 -6.23
C ASN A 104 0.76 13.82 -7.25
N ASN A 105 0.56 14.19 -8.52
CA ASN A 105 1.50 13.97 -9.61
C ASN A 105 1.76 12.49 -9.94
N LEU A 106 0.81 11.63 -9.63
CA LEU A 106 0.89 10.22 -10.01
C LEU A 106 0.11 10.01 -11.32
N LYS A 107 0.79 9.48 -12.32
CA LYS A 107 0.17 9.18 -13.61
C LYS A 107 -0.46 7.80 -13.56
N ILE A 108 -1.74 7.72 -13.87
CA ILE A 108 -2.46 6.44 -13.93
C ILE A 108 -2.25 5.83 -15.31
N LYS A 109 -1.64 4.65 -15.34
CA LYS A 109 -1.37 3.92 -16.59
C LYS A 109 -2.53 2.99 -16.97
N HIS A 110 -3.10 2.32 -15.98
CA HIS A 110 -4.20 1.35 -16.17
C HIS A 110 -5.19 1.46 -15.00
N LYS A 111 -6.44 1.24 -15.33
CA LYS A 111 -7.52 1.19 -14.36
C LYS A 111 -8.16 -0.19 -14.33
#